data_51168c6be72b7a4b397ced8dabd9af75
#
_entry.id   51168c6be72b7a4b397ced8dabd9af75
#
_cell.length_a   1.000
_cell.length_b   1.000
_cell.length_c   1.000
_cell.angle_alpha   90.00
_cell.angle_beta   90.00
_cell.angle_gamma   90.00
#
_symmetry.space_group_name_H-M   'P 1'
#
loop_
_entity.id
_entity.type
_entity.pdbx_description
1 polymer ?
#
loop_
_entity_poly.entity_id
_entity_poly.type
_entity_poly.pdbx_seq_one_letter_code
_entity_poly.pdbx_strand_id
1 'polypeptide(L)'
;DDDGGQLVVNPESNGRFHSDWCSMIYPRLLLARDLLASDGVIFISIDENESANLKKICDEVFGNECFVNKVIWRSSDNSNNDAKQFSNDYNDILIYSKKPGWQPNRLQDPEKRRHFKNPDNDPRGAWFDGDPLNSPNYRENLRYEIVAPNGNIIKPPANGWRWSKETLDQKMKSGEIYFNEKQTNIKRR
;
A
#
# COMPACT_ATOMS: atom_id res chain seq x y z
N ASP A 1 -24.24 5.45 32.16
CA ASP A 1 -24.04 4.00 32.20
C ASP A 1 -25.36 3.34 32.56
N ASP A 2 -25.77 2.30 31.85
CA ASP A 2 -27.08 1.64 32.00
C ASP A 2 -27.31 1.08 33.42
N ASP A 3 -26.21 0.88 34.18
CA ASP A 3 -26.23 0.45 35.59
C ASP A 3 -26.24 1.61 36.60
N GLY A 4 -26.48 2.83 36.17
CA GLY A 4 -26.54 4.03 37.03
C GLY A 4 -25.16 4.52 37.48
N GLY A 5 -24.09 3.99 36.95
CA GLY A 5 -22.73 4.47 37.18
C GLY A 5 -22.51 5.85 36.52
N GLN A 6 -21.91 6.77 37.23
CA GLN A 6 -21.57 8.08 36.71
C GLN A 6 -20.39 7.95 35.76
N LEU A 7 -20.52 8.38 34.49
CA LEU A 7 -19.40 8.50 33.58
C LEU A 7 -18.43 9.55 34.10
N VAL A 8 -17.18 9.14 34.31
CA VAL A 8 -16.13 10.02 34.78
C VAL A 8 -15.18 10.28 33.61
N VAL A 9 -14.79 11.55 33.45
CA VAL A 9 -13.76 11.94 32.46
C VAL A 9 -12.45 11.27 32.88
N ASN A 10 -11.75 10.65 31.91
CA ASN A 10 -10.42 10.08 32.11
C ASN A 10 -9.36 11.15 31.75
N PRO A 11 -8.92 12.01 32.67
CA PRO A 11 -7.98 13.08 32.38
C PRO A 11 -6.56 12.54 32.26
N GLU A 12 -5.71 13.18 31.46
CA GLU A 12 -4.29 12.82 31.30
C GLU A 12 -3.49 12.84 32.61
N SER A 13 -3.97 13.59 33.63
CA SER A 13 -3.39 13.59 34.98
C SER A 13 -3.63 12.29 35.76
N ASN A 14 -4.52 11.41 35.26
CA ASN A 14 -4.73 10.10 35.85
C ASN A 14 -3.54 9.17 35.51
N GLY A 15 -2.81 8.68 36.49
CA GLY A 15 -1.70 7.74 36.28
C GLY A 15 -2.11 6.40 35.64
N ARG A 16 -3.38 6.16 35.48
CA ARG A 16 -3.99 4.99 34.81
C ARG A 16 -4.62 5.33 33.45
N PHE A 17 -4.43 6.54 32.95
CA PHE A 17 -5.08 7.04 31.75
C PHE A 17 -5.12 6.02 30.61
N HIS A 18 -3.96 5.52 30.19
CA HIS A 18 -3.86 4.53 29.11
C HIS A 18 -4.42 3.16 29.50
N SER A 19 -4.19 2.69 30.73
CA SER A 19 -4.69 1.38 31.16
C SER A 19 -6.20 1.33 31.31
N ASP A 20 -6.82 2.42 31.77
CA ASP A 20 -8.27 2.53 31.87
C ASP A 20 -8.90 2.55 30.46
N TRP A 21 -8.29 3.27 29.53
CA TRP A 21 -8.72 3.24 28.13
C TRP A 21 -8.57 1.82 27.51
N CYS A 22 -7.41 1.17 27.70
CA CYS A 22 -7.20 -0.20 27.23
C CYS A 22 -8.23 -1.18 27.79
N SER A 23 -8.54 -1.08 29.10
CA SER A 23 -9.52 -1.93 29.76
C SER A 23 -10.93 -1.72 29.21
N MET A 24 -11.25 -0.51 28.78
CA MET A 24 -12.53 -0.17 28.18
C MET A 24 -12.66 -0.71 26.75
N ILE A 25 -11.59 -0.59 25.94
CA ILE A 25 -11.66 -0.94 24.51
C ILE A 25 -11.50 -2.46 24.26
N TYR A 26 -10.72 -3.16 25.08
CA TYR A 26 -10.38 -4.56 24.90
C TYR A 26 -11.61 -5.48 24.75
N PRO A 27 -12.60 -5.48 25.69
CA PRO A 27 -13.76 -6.35 25.55
C PRO A 27 -14.63 -5.99 24.33
N ARG A 28 -14.64 -4.73 23.91
CA ARG A 28 -15.37 -4.30 22.71
C ARG A 28 -14.74 -4.86 21.45
N LEU A 29 -13.41 -4.92 21.39
CA LEU A 29 -12.69 -5.51 20.25
C LEU A 29 -12.87 -7.03 20.19
N LEU A 30 -12.95 -7.73 21.32
CA LEU A 30 -13.30 -9.15 21.37
C LEU A 30 -14.69 -9.39 20.75
N LEU A 31 -15.68 -8.62 21.15
CA LEU A 31 -17.04 -8.71 20.58
C LEU A 31 -17.03 -8.35 19.08
N ALA A 32 -16.34 -7.29 18.70
CA ALA A 32 -16.22 -6.90 17.29
C ALA A 32 -15.62 -8.01 16.44
N ARG A 33 -14.56 -8.67 16.93
CA ARG A 33 -13.94 -9.82 16.27
C ARG A 33 -14.96 -10.94 16.06
N ASP A 34 -15.77 -11.25 17.07
CA ASP A 34 -16.71 -12.35 17.00
C ASP A 34 -17.87 -12.06 16.02
N LEU A 35 -18.24 -10.79 15.89
CA LEU A 35 -19.27 -10.33 14.95
C LEU A 35 -18.78 -10.31 13.46
N LEU A 36 -17.47 -10.31 13.22
CA LEU A 36 -16.97 -10.34 11.85
C LEU A 36 -17.29 -11.66 11.14
N ALA A 37 -17.72 -11.57 9.90
CA ALA A 37 -17.79 -12.72 9.00
C ALA A 37 -16.41 -13.38 8.80
N SER A 38 -16.37 -14.60 8.31
CA SER A 38 -15.12 -15.36 8.14
C SER A 38 -14.11 -14.69 7.20
N ASP A 39 -14.56 -13.88 6.28
CA ASP A 39 -13.80 -13.06 5.33
C ASP A 39 -13.90 -11.55 5.65
N GLY A 40 -14.42 -11.22 6.83
CA GLY A 40 -14.64 -9.87 7.27
C GLY A 40 -13.35 -9.11 7.61
N VAL A 41 -13.44 -7.79 7.55
CA VAL A 41 -12.36 -6.86 7.89
C VAL A 41 -12.91 -5.72 8.74
N ILE A 42 -12.13 -5.26 9.71
CA ILE A 42 -12.47 -4.12 10.57
C ILE A 42 -11.52 -2.96 10.31
N PHE A 43 -12.07 -1.76 10.30
CA PHE A 43 -11.35 -0.49 10.21
C PHE A 43 -11.57 0.26 11.51
N ILE A 44 -10.49 0.61 12.19
CA ILE A 44 -10.53 1.26 13.50
C ILE A 44 -9.77 2.57 13.42
N SER A 45 -10.50 3.69 13.46
CA SER A 45 -9.90 5.02 13.47
C SER A 45 -9.49 5.40 14.88
N ILE A 46 -8.31 5.99 15.01
CA ILE A 46 -7.70 6.41 16.27
C ILE A 46 -6.76 7.59 16.03
N ASP A 47 -6.63 8.46 17.02
CA ASP A 47 -5.61 9.50 17.05
C ASP A 47 -4.26 8.97 17.56
N GLU A 48 -3.27 9.84 17.64
CA GLU A 48 -1.91 9.49 18.06
C GLU A 48 -1.80 9.07 19.52
N ASN A 49 -2.73 9.53 20.39
CA ASN A 49 -2.63 9.31 21.84
C ASN A 49 -2.66 7.83 22.21
N GLU A 50 -3.54 7.07 21.54
CA GLU A 50 -3.74 5.65 21.83
C GLU A 50 -3.42 4.70 20.66
N SER A 51 -2.94 5.21 19.53
CA SER A 51 -2.64 4.40 18.34
C SER A 51 -1.68 3.23 18.63
N ALA A 52 -0.66 3.46 19.43
CA ALA A 52 0.32 2.43 19.80
C ALA A 52 -0.29 1.34 20.70
N ASN A 53 -1.11 1.73 21.66
CA ASN A 53 -1.79 0.80 22.57
C ASN A 53 -2.87 0.01 21.81
N LEU A 54 -3.66 0.67 20.97
CA LEU A 54 -4.66 0.02 20.14
C LEU A 54 -4.04 -1.05 19.23
N LYS A 55 -2.88 -0.75 18.61
CA LYS A 55 -2.18 -1.73 17.76
C LYS A 55 -1.83 -3.00 18.53
N LYS A 56 -1.29 -2.88 19.76
CA LYS A 56 -0.94 -4.02 20.61
C LYS A 56 -2.18 -4.84 21.00
N ILE A 57 -3.25 -4.16 21.39
CA ILE A 57 -4.51 -4.82 21.75
C ILE A 57 -5.10 -5.56 20.54
N CYS A 58 -5.08 -4.93 19.38
CA CYS A 58 -5.58 -5.56 18.15
C CYS A 58 -4.74 -6.77 17.74
N ASP A 59 -3.40 -6.72 17.91
CA ASP A 59 -2.53 -7.87 17.67
C ASP A 59 -2.88 -9.06 18.59
N GLU A 60 -3.23 -8.79 19.85
CA GLU A 60 -3.66 -9.81 20.79
C GLU A 60 -5.04 -10.36 20.46
N VAL A 61 -5.98 -9.48 20.11
CA VAL A 61 -7.37 -9.86 19.86
C VAL A 61 -7.55 -10.56 18.52
N PHE A 62 -7.00 -10.03 17.45
CA PHE A 62 -7.18 -10.53 16.06
C PHE A 62 -6.07 -11.47 15.60
N GLY A 63 -4.89 -11.38 16.22
CA GLY A 63 -3.65 -12.01 15.75
C GLY A 63 -2.81 -11.05 14.90
N ASN A 64 -1.51 -11.03 15.12
CA ASN A 64 -0.59 -10.18 14.35
C ASN A 64 -0.60 -10.53 12.85
N GLU A 65 -0.83 -11.80 12.51
CA GLU A 65 -0.95 -12.31 11.13
C GLU A 65 -2.23 -11.84 10.41
N CYS A 66 -3.21 -11.34 11.16
CA CYS A 66 -4.44 -10.74 10.65
C CYS A 66 -4.32 -9.22 10.43
N PHE A 67 -3.18 -8.63 10.78
CA PHE A 67 -2.93 -7.22 10.48
C PHE A 67 -2.80 -7.02 8.97
N VAL A 68 -3.69 -6.20 8.40
CA VAL A 68 -3.69 -5.91 6.97
C VAL A 68 -2.83 -4.70 6.66
N ASN A 69 -3.14 -3.56 7.30
CA ASN A 69 -2.40 -2.30 7.09
C ASN A 69 -2.78 -1.24 8.11
N LYS A 70 -1.98 -0.16 8.13
CA LYS A 70 -2.31 1.11 8.75
C LYS A 70 -2.41 2.19 7.68
N VAL A 71 -3.56 2.85 7.61
CA VAL A 71 -3.79 3.98 6.71
C VAL A 71 -3.71 5.26 7.52
N ILE A 72 -2.99 6.23 7.00
CA ILE A 72 -2.95 7.59 7.55
C ILE A 72 -4.05 8.39 6.85
N TRP A 73 -5.06 8.79 7.62
CA TRP A 73 -6.18 9.57 7.15
C TRP A 73 -5.94 11.04 7.46
N ARG A 74 -5.78 11.87 6.45
CA ARG A 74 -5.73 13.32 6.63
C ARG A 74 -7.10 13.80 7.08
N SER A 75 -7.21 14.15 8.38
CA SER A 75 -8.47 14.53 9.02
C SER A 75 -8.79 16.03 8.93
N SER A 76 -7.77 16.85 8.63
CA SER A 76 -7.93 18.29 8.48
C SER A 76 -7.25 18.79 7.19
N ASP A 77 -7.90 19.71 6.50
CA ASP A 77 -7.34 20.38 5.31
C ASP A 77 -6.50 21.61 5.67
N ASN A 78 -6.70 22.17 6.85
CA ASN A 78 -5.99 23.35 7.33
C ASN A 78 -5.18 22.99 8.58
N SER A 79 -3.92 23.39 8.60
CA SER A 79 -3.08 23.29 9.79
C SER A 79 -3.65 24.13 10.93
N ASN A 80 -3.52 23.62 12.16
CA ASN A 80 -3.93 24.35 13.35
C ASN A 80 -2.94 25.51 13.62
N ASN A 81 -3.39 26.73 13.43
CA ASN A 81 -2.58 27.93 13.63
C ASN A 81 -2.19 28.16 15.12
N ASP A 82 -2.91 27.52 16.06
CA ASP A 82 -2.63 27.59 17.49
C ASP A 82 -1.62 26.55 17.96
N ALA A 83 -1.19 25.66 17.08
CA ALA A 83 -0.21 24.64 17.39
C ALA A 83 1.16 25.30 17.66
N LYS A 84 1.72 25.04 18.86
CA LYS A 84 3.03 25.60 19.26
C LYS A 84 4.22 24.99 18.53
N GLN A 85 4.05 23.80 17.97
CA GLN A 85 5.07 23.07 17.22
C GLN A 85 4.50 22.66 15.86
N PHE A 86 4.20 21.37 15.68
CA PHE A 86 3.60 20.84 14.44
C PHE A 86 2.11 20.63 14.66
N SER A 87 1.30 20.94 13.64
CA SER A 87 -0.11 20.60 13.62
C SER A 87 -0.28 19.09 13.39
N ASN A 88 -1.24 18.51 14.10
CA ASN A 88 -1.62 17.12 13.95
C ASN A 88 -2.89 17.05 13.11
N ASP A 89 -2.74 16.83 11.81
CA ASP A 89 -3.79 16.96 10.81
C ASP A 89 -4.26 15.58 10.30
N TYR A 90 -3.96 14.49 11.01
CA TYR A 90 -4.27 13.14 10.59
C TYR A 90 -4.74 12.25 11.74
N ASN A 91 -5.43 11.18 11.37
CA ASN A 91 -5.71 10.04 12.24
C ASN A 91 -5.17 8.76 11.62
N ASP A 92 -4.85 7.79 12.46
CA ASP A 92 -4.51 6.45 12.04
C ASP A 92 -5.80 5.62 11.83
N ILE A 93 -5.83 4.78 10.81
CA ILE A 93 -6.86 3.76 10.64
C ILE A 93 -6.15 2.40 10.62
N LEU A 94 -6.32 1.63 11.67
CA LEU A 94 -5.82 0.25 11.74
C LEU A 94 -6.82 -0.68 11.04
N ILE A 95 -6.29 -1.60 10.23
CA ILE A 95 -7.09 -2.54 9.45
C ILE A 95 -6.69 -3.96 9.83
N TYR A 96 -7.65 -4.73 10.31
CA TYR A 96 -7.48 -6.14 10.66
C TYR A 96 -8.54 -7.00 9.97
N SER A 97 -8.13 -8.17 9.53
CA SER A 97 -9.04 -9.19 9.00
C SER A 97 -9.42 -10.23 10.06
N LYS A 98 -10.53 -10.94 9.85
CA LYS A 98 -10.94 -12.06 10.70
C LYS A 98 -9.99 -13.25 10.59
N LYS A 99 -9.40 -13.47 9.40
CA LYS A 99 -8.46 -14.56 9.11
C LYS A 99 -7.24 -14.04 8.36
N PRO A 100 -6.08 -14.70 8.51
CA PRO A 100 -4.88 -14.35 7.76
C PRO A 100 -5.09 -14.45 6.24
N GLY A 101 -4.32 -13.66 5.49
CA GLY A 101 -4.32 -13.73 4.02
C GLY A 101 -5.50 -13.05 3.33
N TRP A 102 -6.27 -12.22 4.03
CA TRP A 102 -7.32 -11.42 3.44
C TRP A 102 -6.80 -10.52 2.31
N GLN A 103 -7.56 -10.42 1.23
CA GLN A 103 -7.23 -9.59 0.09
C GLN A 103 -8.39 -8.68 -0.30
N PRO A 104 -8.14 -7.39 -0.56
CA PRO A 104 -9.17 -6.47 -1.01
C PRO A 104 -9.63 -6.79 -2.43
N ASN A 105 -10.89 -6.56 -2.72
CA ASN A 105 -11.39 -6.52 -4.08
C ASN A 105 -10.78 -5.32 -4.80
N ARG A 106 -10.05 -5.57 -5.89
CA ARG A 106 -9.48 -4.49 -6.69
C ARG A 106 -10.59 -3.77 -7.45
N LEU A 107 -10.69 -2.47 -7.26
CA LEU A 107 -11.54 -1.64 -8.08
C LEU A 107 -11.01 -1.67 -9.53
N GLN A 108 -11.84 -2.14 -10.44
CA GLN A 108 -11.59 -2.03 -11.87
C GLN A 108 -12.24 -0.73 -12.35
N ASP A 109 -11.43 0.23 -12.76
CA ASP A 109 -11.88 1.46 -13.36
C ASP A 109 -11.64 1.37 -14.88
N PRO A 110 -12.67 1.09 -15.68
CA PRO A 110 -12.54 0.97 -17.14
C PRO A 110 -12.01 2.25 -17.78
N GLU A 111 -12.36 3.42 -17.24
CA GLU A 111 -11.90 4.71 -17.76
C GLU A 111 -10.39 4.89 -17.61
N LYS A 112 -9.83 4.51 -16.46
CA LYS A 112 -8.38 4.54 -16.23
C LYS A 112 -7.62 3.54 -17.09
N ARG A 113 -8.29 2.49 -17.55
CA ARG A 113 -7.71 1.42 -18.38
C ARG A 113 -8.09 1.50 -19.85
N ARG A 114 -8.80 2.53 -20.32
CA ARG A 114 -9.23 2.68 -21.71
C ARG A 114 -8.07 2.68 -22.74
N HIS A 115 -6.86 3.01 -22.30
CA HIS A 115 -5.66 2.98 -23.13
C HIS A 115 -4.97 1.60 -23.17
N PHE A 116 -5.41 0.65 -22.35
CA PHE A 116 -4.96 -0.74 -22.44
C PHE A 116 -5.63 -1.43 -23.64
N LYS A 117 -4.85 -2.12 -24.46
CA LYS A 117 -5.31 -2.82 -25.65
C LYS A 117 -4.67 -4.20 -25.72
N ASN A 118 -5.27 -5.11 -26.44
CA ASN A 118 -4.73 -6.44 -26.70
C ASN A 118 -4.67 -6.72 -28.22
N PRO A 119 -3.82 -6.00 -28.97
CA PRO A 119 -3.78 -6.11 -30.43
C PRO A 119 -3.20 -7.44 -30.92
N ASP A 120 -2.46 -8.14 -30.07
CA ASP A 120 -1.77 -9.39 -30.36
C ASP A 120 -2.44 -10.62 -29.71
N ASN A 121 -3.61 -10.44 -29.11
CA ASN A 121 -4.35 -11.50 -28.39
C ASN A 121 -3.51 -12.20 -27.31
N ASP A 122 -2.67 -11.43 -26.58
CA ASP A 122 -1.85 -11.96 -25.49
C ASP A 122 -2.76 -12.62 -24.44
N PRO A 123 -2.52 -13.89 -24.05
CA PRO A 123 -3.34 -14.61 -23.06
C PRO A 123 -3.29 -13.97 -21.66
N ARG A 124 -2.30 -13.12 -21.39
CA ARG A 124 -2.20 -12.34 -20.14
C ARG A 124 -3.19 -11.16 -20.09
N GLY A 125 -3.82 -10.80 -21.20
CA GLY A 125 -4.85 -9.77 -21.31
C GLY A 125 -4.33 -8.47 -21.93
N ALA A 126 -5.14 -7.41 -21.78
CA ALA A 126 -4.81 -6.09 -22.33
C ALA A 126 -3.60 -5.46 -21.63
N TRP A 127 -2.75 -4.83 -22.39
CA TRP A 127 -1.50 -4.20 -21.94
C TRP A 127 -1.36 -2.77 -22.46
N PHE A 128 -0.42 -2.04 -21.88
CA PHE A 128 -0.12 -0.65 -22.23
C PHE A 128 1.41 -0.45 -22.31
N ASP A 129 1.82 0.14 -23.41
CA ASP A 129 3.23 0.44 -23.70
C ASP A 129 3.67 1.77 -23.07
N GLY A 130 3.57 1.87 -21.76
CA GLY A 130 3.85 3.11 -21.03
C GLY A 130 4.75 2.95 -19.82
N ASP A 131 5.19 1.74 -19.54
CA ASP A 131 6.01 1.49 -18.36
C ASP A 131 7.47 1.91 -18.64
N PRO A 132 8.06 2.80 -17.83
CA PRO A 132 9.40 3.29 -18.09
C PRO A 132 10.44 2.17 -17.99
N LEU A 133 11.26 2.04 -19.03
CA LEU A 133 12.38 1.09 -19.09
C LEU A 133 13.63 1.64 -18.41
N ASN A 134 13.63 2.92 -18.05
CA ASN A 134 14.72 3.59 -17.36
C ASN A 134 14.68 3.39 -15.85
N SER A 135 15.84 3.40 -15.23
CA SER A 135 15.96 3.46 -13.78
C SER A 135 15.45 4.81 -13.25
N PRO A 136 14.69 4.83 -12.12
CA PRO A 136 14.26 6.10 -11.49
C PRO A 136 15.46 6.90 -10.97
N ASN A 137 16.54 6.24 -10.56
CA ASN A 137 17.77 6.85 -10.08
C ASN A 137 18.95 6.47 -10.98
N TYR A 138 19.97 7.32 -11.04
CA TYR A 138 21.20 7.04 -11.78
C TYR A 138 21.90 5.78 -11.24
N ARG A 139 22.22 4.85 -12.17
CA ARG A 139 22.93 3.60 -11.87
C ARG A 139 23.92 3.27 -12.98
N GLU A 140 25.19 3.46 -12.70
CA GLU A 140 26.28 3.21 -13.65
C GLU A 140 26.30 1.77 -14.18
N ASN A 141 26.10 0.79 -13.30
CA ASN A 141 26.09 -0.64 -13.65
C ASN A 141 24.90 -1.07 -14.53
N LEU A 142 23.91 -0.21 -14.73
CA LEU A 142 22.76 -0.45 -15.61
C LEU A 142 22.84 0.35 -16.92
N ARG A 143 23.98 0.95 -17.22
CA ARG A 143 24.26 1.70 -18.46
C ARG A 143 25.03 0.84 -19.44
N TYR A 144 24.32 -0.06 -20.08
CA TYR A 144 24.88 -0.94 -21.13
C TYR A 144 24.11 -0.75 -22.45
N GLU A 145 24.78 -0.99 -23.55
CA GLU A 145 24.18 -0.95 -24.88
C GLU A 145 23.47 -2.27 -25.19
N ILE A 146 22.39 -2.19 -25.95
CA ILE A 146 21.61 -3.32 -26.41
C ILE A 146 21.79 -3.41 -27.92
N VAL A 147 22.24 -4.54 -28.41
CA VAL A 147 22.33 -4.80 -29.85
C VAL A 147 21.06 -5.48 -30.34
N ALA A 148 20.33 -4.82 -31.21
CA ALA A 148 19.13 -5.37 -31.83
C ALA A 148 19.47 -6.43 -32.91
N PRO A 149 18.53 -7.32 -33.27
CA PRO A 149 18.79 -8.36 -34.31
C PRO A 149 19.19 -7.81 -35.68
N ASN A 150 18.78 -6.58 -36.03
CA ASN A 150 19.20 -5.91 -37.26
C ASN A 150 20.56 -5.21 -37.16
N GLY A 151 21.26 -5.34 -36.03
CA GLY A 151 22.55 -4.71 -35.79
C GLY A 151 22.51 -3.29 -35.22
N ASN A 152 21.32 -2.71 -35.00
CA ASN A 152 21.21 -1.40 -34.38
C ASN A 152 21.66 -1.43 -32.92
N ILE A 153 22.39 -0.40 -32.53
CA ILE A 153 22.84 -0.21 -31.15
C ILE A 153 21.85 0.74 -30.43
N ILE A 154 21.19 0.25 -29.41
CA ILE A 154 20.28 1.01 -28.56
C ILE A 154 21.04 1.45 -27.32
N LYS A 155 21.21 2.77 -27.16
CA LYS A 155 21.94 3.35 -26.02
C LYS A 155 21.08 3.36 -24.77
N PRO A 156 21.72 3.24 -23.59
CA PRO A 156 20.99 3.31 -22.33
C PRO A 156 20.39 4.70 -22.09
N PRO A 157 19.27 4.78 -21.36
CA PRO A 157 18.74 6.03 -20.84
C PRO A 157 19.75 6.74 -19.92
N ALA A 158 19.55 8.02 -19.66
CA ALA A 158 20.45 8.82 -18.83
C ALA A 158 20.72 8.21 -17.44
N ASN A 159 19.70 7.63 -16.82
CA ASN A 159 19.82 6.97 -15.50
C ASN A 159 20.19 5.48 -15.57
N GLY A 160 20.37 4.93 -16.78
CA GLY A 160 20.55 3.49 -17.02
C GLY A 160 19.20 2.76 -17.16
N TRP A 161 19.28 1.49 -17.51
CA TRP A 161 18.12 0.62 -17.64
C TRP A 161 17.53 0.26 -16.27
N ARG A 162 16.30 -0.20 -16.24
CA ARG A 162 15.62 -0.62 -15.00
C ARG A 162 16.16 -1.94 -14.44
N TRP A 163 16.74 -2.78 -15.28
CA TRP A 163 17.20 -4.13 -14.96
C TRP A 163 18.65 -4.36 -15.39
N SER A 164 19.28 -5.39 -14.79
CA SER A 164 20.55 -5.89 -15.27
C SER A 164 20.41 -6.53 -16.67
N LYS A 165 21.51 -6.70 -17.36
CA LYS A 165 21.53 -7.28 -18.71
C LYS A 165 20.94 -8.70 -18.71
N GLU A 166 21.29 -9.52 -17.71
CA GLU A 166 20.78 -10.88 -17.55
C GLU A 166 19.25 -10.90 -17.36
N THR A 167 18.74 -10.00 -16.51
CA THR A 167 17.29 -9.87 -16.29
C THR A 167 16.57 -9.36 -17.53
N LEU A 168 17.17 -8.42 -18.25
CA LEU A 168 16.62 -7.91 -19.51
C LEU A 168 16.53 -9.03 -20.55
N ASP A 169 17.58 -9.84 -20.71
CA ASP A 169 17.61 -10.97 -21.65
C ASP A 169 16.55 -12.01 -21.31
N GLN A 170 16.32 -12.29 -20.02
CA GLN A 170 15.23 -13.17 -19.57
C GLN A 170 13.85 -12.61 -19.93
N LYS A 171 13.64 -11.30 -19.72
CA LYS A 171 12.40 -10.62 -20.08
C LYS A 171 12.15 -10.55 -21.60
N MET A 172 13.20 -10.45 -22.38
CA MET A 172 13.10 -10.57 -23.84
C MET A 172 12.73 -11.99 -24.28
N LYS A 173 13.31 -13.01 -23.67
CA LYS A 173 12.97 -14.42 -23.95
C LYS A 173 11.53 -14.76 -23.57
N SER A 174 11.01 -14.18 -22.51
CA SER A 174 9.61 -14.35 -22.09
C SER A 174 8.62 -13.52 -22.91
N GLY A 175 9.07 -12.63 -23.79
CA GLY A 175 8.22 -11.72 -24.57
C GLY A 175 7.64 -10.55 -23.76
N GLU A 176 8.07 -10.35 -22.51
CA GLU A 176 7.69 -9.18 -21.70
C GLU A 176 8.30 -7.90 -22.26
N ILE A 177 9.54 -7.99 -22.76
CA ILE A 177 10.24 -6.90 -23.45
C ILE A 177 10.51 -7.33 -24.89
N TYR A 178 10.28 -6.41 -25.80
CA TYR A 178 10.46 -6.66 -27.24
C TYR A 178 11.00 -5.42 -27.95
N PHE A 179 11.57 -5.58 -29.15
CA PHE A 179 12.00 -4.49 -29.99
C PHE A 179 10.80 -3.86 -30.71
N ASN A 180 10.81 -2.52 -30.86
CA ASN A 180 9.87 -1.86 -31.76
C ASN A 180 10.10 -2.32 -33.22
N GLU A 181 9.16 -2.09 -34.13
CA GLU A 181 9.25 -2.53 -35.52
C GLU A 181 10.54 -2.11 -36.23
N LYS A 182 11.04 -0.91 -35.95
CA LYS A 182 12.29 -0.38 -36.53
C LYS A 182 13.54 -0.86 -35.78
N GLN A 183 13.38 -1.60 -34.71
CA GLN A 183 14.46 -2.09 -33.83
C GLN A 183 15.43 -0.97 -33.38
N THR A 184 14.90 0.22 -33.16
CA THR A 184 15.62 1.39 -32.65
C THR A 184 15.39 1.63 -31.16
N ASN A 185 14.46 0.91 -30.56
CA ASN A 185 14.13 0.98 -29.13
C ASN A 185 13.50 -0.33 -28.65
N ILE A 186 13.50 -0.53 -27.35
CA ILE A 186 12.80 -1.64 -26.70
C ILE A 186 11.53 -1.14 -26.03
N LYS A 187 10.53 -2.01 -25.91
CA LYS A 187 9.22 -1.74 -25.34
C LYS A 187 8.86 -2.84 -24.34
N ARG A 188 7.96 -2.54 -23.39
CA ARG A 188 7.45 -3.48 -22.42
C ARG A 188 5.94 -3.67 -22.61
N ARG A 189 5.50 -4.92 -22.48
CA ARG A 189 4.09 -5.31 -22.40
C ARG A 189 3.55 -5.28 -20.98
#